data_763faa1d82549554c6129fde848bb5d1
#
_entry.id   763faa1d82549554c6129fde848bb5d1
#
_cell.length_a   1.000
_cell.length_b   1.000
_cell.length_c   1.000
_cell.angle_alpha   90.00
_cell.angle_beta   90.00
_cell.angle_gamma   90.00
#
_symmetry.space_group_name_H-M   'P 1'
#
loop_
_entity.id
_entity.type
_entity.pdbx_description
1 polymer ?
#
loop_
_entity_poly.entity_id
_entity_poly.type
_entity_poly.pdbx_seq_one_letter_code
_entity_poly.pdbx_strand_id
1 'polypeptide(L)'
;MNQAKQMEAMGCDSVAIKDMAGLLTPFATGELVKALKAEQSLPVFIHSHDTAGLAAMCQLKAVENGADHIDTAISSFAWGTSHPGTESMVAALKGSEFDTGLDLELLQEIGLYFYAVRKKYHQFESEFTAVDTRVQVNQVPGGMISNLANQLKEQGALNRMNEVLAEIPRVREDLGFPPLVTPTSQIVGTQAFFNVLAGERYKTITNEVKLYLQGGYGKAPGVVNEQLRRQAIGSEEVIDVRPADLLKPEMTKLRNDIGALARCEEDVLTFAMFPDIGRKFLEEREAGTLTPEALLPIPEAGAVSAPGGEGVPTEFVIDVHGETYRVDITGVGVKAEGKRHFYLSIDACRKKWCSSHSTSSSVAAVASASKPPIQVTSPPLCRATSLMYWSRKGTWSRLARPC
;
A
#
# COMPACT_ATOMS: atom_id res chain seq x y z
N MET A 1 1.10 -19.76 -19.35
CA MET A 1 1.75 -20.16 -20.62
C MET A 1 0.83 -20.06 -21.82
N ASN A 2 -0.27 -20.82 -21.91
CA ASN A 2 -1.17 -20.77 -23.09
C ASN A 2 -1.66 -19.35 -23.44
N GLN A 3 -2.00 -18.53 -22.44
CA GLN A 3 -2.44 -17.16 -22.67
C GLN A 3 -1.33 -16.27 -23.26
N ALA A 4 -0.10 -16.41 -22.80
CA ALA A 4 1.03 -15.66 -23.36
C ALA A 4 1.28 -16.02 -24.84
N LYS A 5 1.21 -17.31 -25.20
CA LYS A 5 1.29 -17.75 -26.59
C LYS A 5 0.15 -17.21 -27.46
N GLN A 6 -1.05 -17.12 -26.90
CA GLN A 6 -2.20 -16.53 -27.62
C GLN A 6 -1.98 -15.03 -27.85
N MET A 7 -1.46 -14.31 -26.85
CA MET A 7 -1.12 -12.88 -26.99
C MET A 7 -0.04 -12.67 -28.06
N GLU A 8 1.00 -13.48 -28.06
CA GLU A 8 2.03 -13.47 -29.11
C GLU A 8 1.42 -13.71 -30.50
N ALA A 9 0.55 -14.73 -30.64
CA ALA A 9 -0.13 -15.03 -31.90
C ALA A 9 -1.08 -13.91 -32.35
N MET A 10 -1.60 -13.10 -31.43
CA MET A 10 -2.40 -11.91 -31.72
C MET A 10 -1.58 -10.68 -32.13
N GLY A 11 -0.24 -10.76 -32.05
CA GLY A 11 0.68 -9.69 -32.44
C GLY A 11 0.97 -8.69 -31.30
N CYS A 12 0.94 -9.12 -30.04
CA CYS A 12 1.42 -8.29 -28.93
C CYS A 12 2.93 -8.05 -29.06
N ASP A 13 3.40 -6.88 -28.66
CA ASP A 13 4.83 -6.49 -28.67
C ASP A 13 5.58 -6.99 -27.42
N SER A 14 4.87 -7.24 -26.33
CA SER A 14 5.44 -7.68 -25.05
C SER A 14 4.39 -8.35 -24.15
N VAL A 15 4.85 -9.05 -23.11
CA VAL A 15 4.00 -9.65 -22.07
C VAL A 15 4.41 -9.07 -20.72
N ALA A 16 3.44 -8.57 -19.94
CA ALA A 16 3.67 -8.06 -18.60
C ALA A 16 3.06 -8.96 -17.54
N ILE A 17 3.82 -9.29 -16.51
CA ILE A 17 3.33 -9.87 -15.26
C ILE A 17 2.94 -8.70 -14.36
N LYS A 18 1.65 -8.58 -14.04
CA LYS A 18 1.15 -7.53 -13.15
C LYS A 18 0.81 -8.11 -11.79
N ASP A 19 1.69 -7.89 -10.81
CA ASP A 19 1.50 -8.25 -9.41
C ASP A 19 1.09 -7.03 -8.59
N MET A 20 -0.19 -6.68 -8.71
CA MET A 20 -0.74 -5.49 -8.06
C MET A 20 -0.82 -5.63 -6.52
N ALA A 21 -0.94 -6.83 -6.01
CA ALA A 21 -1.05 -7.08 -4.57
C ALA A 21 0.31 -7.32 -3.89
N GLY A 22 1.40 -7.50 -4.66
CA GLY A 22 2.70 -7.86 -4.11
C GLY A 22 2.74 -9.30 -3.57
N LEU A 23 2.09 -10.24 -4.28
CA LEU A 23 1.97 -11.64 -3.86
C LEU A 23 3.11 -12.52 -4.35
N LEU A 24 3.83 -12.10 -5.37
CA LEU A 24 4.96 -12.83 -5.90
C LEU A 24 6.03 -13.03 -4.82
N THR A 25 6.61 -14.22 -4.83
CA THR A 25 7.80 -14.53 -4.05
C THR A 25 9.02 -14.66 -4.98
N PRO A 26 10.23 -14.40 -4.50
CA PRO A 26 11.41 -14.36 -5.37
C PRO A 26 11.61 -15.63 -6.20
N PHE A 27 11.48 -16.80 -5.59
CA PHE A 27 11.67 -18.08 -6.30
C PHE A 27 10.55 -18.36 -7.31
N ALA A 28 9.29 -18.14 -6.94
CA ALA A 28 8.15 -18.30 -7.85
C ALA A 28 8.25 -17.33 -9.05
N THR A 29 8.76 -16.12 -8.83
CA THR A 29 9.00 -15.14 -9.91
C THR A 29 10.01 -15.67 -10.90
N GLY A 30 11.15 -16.18 -10.41
CA GLY A 30 12.19 -16.75 -11.28
C GLY A 30 11.65 -17.93 -12.11
N GLU A 31 10.95 -18.87 -11.49
CA GLU A 31 10.31 -19.99 -12.18
C GLU A 31 9.31 -19.54 -13.25
N LEU A 32 8.47 -18.57 -12.93
CA LEU A 32 7.46 -18.03 -13.84
C LEU A 32 8.10 -17.35 -15.06
N VAL A 33 9.11 -16.48 -14.83
CA VAL A 33 9.81 -15.78 -15.92
C VAL A 33 10.54 -16.78 -16.81
N LYS A 34 11.28 -17.72 -16.23
CA LYS A 34 11.95 -18.78 -16.97
C LYS A 34 10.99 -19.59 -17.84
N ALA A 35 9.83 -19.94 -17.29
CA ALA A 35 8.81 -20.67 -18.04
C ALA A 35 8.20 -19.83 -19.16
N LEU A 36 7.97 -18.52 -18.97
CA LEU A 36 7.51 -17.60 -20.02
C LEU A 36 8.52 -17.50 -21.15
N LYS A 37 9.78 -17.25 -20.81
CA LYS A 37 10.87 -17.14 -21.82
C LYS A 37 11.11 -18.42 -22.60
N ALA A 38 10.81 -19.60 -22.04
CA ALA A 38 10.89 -20.87 -22.74
C ALA A 38 9.74 -21.11 -23.74
N GLU A 39 8.59 -20.45 -23.55
CA GLU A 39 7.36 -20.77 -24.27
C GLU A 39 6.96 -19.70 -25.29
N GLN A 40 7.56 -18.51 -25.28
CA GLN A 40 7.28 -17.39 -26.16
C GLN A 40 8.51 -16.49 -26.35
N SER A 41 8.54 -15.72 -27.44
CA SER A 41 9.70 -14.90 -27.84
C SER A 41 9.63 -13.44 -27.42
N LEU A 42 8.47 -12.98 -26.93
CA LEU A 42 8.23 -11.57 -26.59
C LEU A 42 9.06 -11.12 -25.36
N PRO A 43 9.39 -9.83 -25.27
CA PRO A 43 9.92 -9.25 -24.05
C PRO A 43 8.98 -9.45 -22.86
N VAL A 44 9.54 -9.77 -21.69
CA VAL A 44 8.82 -9.98 -20.43
C VAL A 44 9.07 -8.81 -19.49
N PHE A 45 7.97 -8.17 -19.08
CA PHE A 45 7.95 -7.08 -18.10
C PHE A 45 7.50 -7.59 -16.74
N ILE A 46 8.09 -7.07 -15.67
CA ILE A 46 7.66 -7.30 -14.28
C ILE A 46 7.17 -6.00 -13.68
N HIS A 47 5.88 -5.95 -13.38
CA HIS A 47 5.21 -4.90 -12.65
C HIS A 47 4.74 -5.46 -11.31
N SER A 48 5.47 -5.19 -10.23
CA SER A 48 5.15 -5.70 -8.90
C SER A 48 5.14 -4.59 -7.87
N HIS A 49 4.04 -4.53 -7.10
CA HIS A 49 3.93 -3.63 -5.95
C HIS A 49 4.69 -4.19 -4.75
N ASP A 50 5.26 -3.30 -3.94
CA ASP A 50 6.10 -3.69 -2.80
C ASP A 50 5.31 -3.81 -1.48
N THR A 51 4.02 -4.06 -1.57
CA THR A 51 3.13 -4.13 -0.40
C THR A 51 3.63 -5.11 0.66
N ALA A 52 4.13 -6.28 0.24
CA ALA A 52 4.71 -7.28 1.14
C ALA A 52 6.21 -7.07 1.43
N GLY A 53 6.86 -6.08 0.82
CA GLY A 53 8.31 -5.84 0.95
C GLY A 53 9.18 -6.85 0.20
N LEU A 54 8.61 -7.56 -0.80
CA LEU A 54 9.30 -8.60 -1.55
C LEU A 54 9.62 -8.20 -2.99
N ALA A 55 9.04 -7.12 -3.51
CA ALA A 55 9.07 -6.82 -4.93
C ALA A 55 10.48 -6.59 -5.48
N ALA A 56 11.38 -5.93 -4.75
CA ALA A 56 12.77 -5.75 -5.18
C ALA A 56 13.51 -7.09 -5.34
N MET A 57 13.30 -8.03 -4.41
CA MET A 57 13.87 -9.38 -4.50
C MET A 57 13.25 -10.17 -5.67
N CYS A 58 11.94 -10.00 -5.91
CA CYS A 58 11.25 -10.61 -7.05
C CYS A 58 11.78 -10.08 -8.37
N GLN A 59 11.98 -8.77 -8.49
CA GLN A 59 12.54 -8.13 -9.68
C GLN A 59 13.97 -8.60 -9.96
N LEU A 60 14.81 -8.69 -8.92
CA LEU A 60 16.16 -9.24 -9.07
C LEU A 60 16.11 -10.68 -9.59
N LYS A 61 15.26 -11.52 -9.01
CA LYS A 61 15.09 -12.91 -9.49
C LYS A 61 14.50 -12.98 -10.90
N ALA A 62 13.63 -12.05 -11.27
CA ALA A 62 13.11 -11.95 -12.62
C ALA A 62 14.23 -11.66 -13.65
N VAL A 63 15.07 -10.67 -13.36
CA VAL A 63 16.21 -10.28 -14.21
C VAL A 63 17.17 -11.44 -14.37
N GLU A 64 17.56 -12.11 -13.28
CA GLU A 64 18.43 -13.31 -13.32
C GLU A 64 17.85 -14.47 -14.18
N ASN A 65 16.53 -14.50 -14.39
CA ASN A 65 15.86 -15.54 -15.17
C ASN A 65 15.35 -15.03 -16.55
N GLY A 66 15.81 -13.87 -16.99
CA GLY A 66 15.63 -13.37 -18.35
C GLY A 66 14.45 -12.42 -18.55
N ALA A 67 13.95 -11.77 -17.49
CA ALA A 67 13.06 -10.64 -17.67
C ALA A 67 13.78 -9.48 -18.35
N ASP A 68 13.13 -8.86 -19.32
CA ASP A 68 13.72 -7.79 -20.14
C ASP A 68 13.51 -6.42 -19.49
N HIS A 69 12.43 -6.24 -18.73
CA HIS A 69 12.06 -4.97 -18.12
C HIS A 69 11.51 -5.18 -16.70
N ILE A 70 11.80 -4.23 -15.83
CA ILE A 70 11.25 -4.13 -14.47
C ILE A 70 10.69 -2.72 -14.25
N ASP A 71 9.53 -2.63 -13.62
CA ASP A 71 8.90 -1.36 -13.27
C ASP A 71 9.33 -0.92 -11.87
N THR A 72 9.82 0.30 -11.76
CA THR A 72 10.30 0.90 -10.51
C THR A 72 9.70 2.29 -10.32
N ALA A 73 9.81 2.86 -9.14
CA ALA A 73 9.43 4.24 -8.85
C ALA A 73 10.62 5.00 -8.29
N ILE A 74 10.72 6.30 -8.61
CA ILE A 74 11.75 7.15 -7.98
C ILE A 74 11.62 7.06 -6.45
N SER A 75 12.74 7.02 -5.72
CA SER A 75 12.78 6.65 -4.29
C SER A 75 11.82 7.45 -3.43
N SER A 76 11.57 8.71 -3.77
CA SER A 76 10.61 9.58 -3.06
C SER A 76 9.16 9.08 -3.11
N PHE A 77 8.78 8.25 -4.09
CA PHE A 77 7.44 7.66 -4.26
C PHE A 77 7.47 6.12 -4.23
N ALA A 78 8.60 5.52 -3.90
CA ALA A 78 8.78 4.06 -3.88
C ALA A 78 8.28 3.43 -2.57
N TRP A 79 8.29 2.08 -2.57
CA TRP A 79 8.03 1.18 -1.44
C TRP A 79 6.56 1.10 -0.99
N GLY A 80 6.28 0.20 -0.10
CA GLY A 80 4.92 -0.03 0.43
C GLY A 80 3.95 -0.37 -0.70
N THR A 81 2.88 0.40 -0.85
CA THR A 81 1.87 0.18 -1.91
C THR A 81 2.33 0.62 -3.30
N SER A 82 3.53 1.19 -3.43
CA SER A 82 4.17 1.54 -4.70
C SER A 82 5.13 0.42 -5.16
N HIS A 83 6.13 0.76 -5.95
CA HIS A 83 7.13 -0.14 -6.53
C HIS A 83 8.47 -0.04 -5.80
N PRO A 84 9.42 -0.96 -6.05
CA PRO A 84 10.80 -0.81 -5.61
C PRO A 84 11.43 0.51 -6.08
N GLY A 85 12.32 1.07 -5.27
CA GLY A 85 13.01 2.32 -5.60
C GLY A 85 13.94 2.15 -6.80
N THR A 86 13.82 3.03 -7.81
CA THR A 86 14.65 3.03 -9.02
C THR A 86 16.13 3.08 -8.67
N GLU A 87 16.53 4.00 -7.80
CA GLU A 87 17.92 4.19 -7.39
C GLU A 87 18.47 2.93 -6.69
N SER A 88 17.63 2.26 -5.91
CA SER A 88 18.01 1.02 -5.23
C SER A 88 18.21 -0.13 -6.22
N MET A 89 17.34 -0.26 -7.23
CA MET A 89 17.48 -1.31 -8.25
C MET A 89 18.67 -1.04 -9.16
N VAL A 90 18.90 0.20 -9.57
CA VAL A 90 20.08 0.59 -10.35
C VAL A 90 21.36 0.28 -9.57
N ALA A 91 21.41 0.63 -8.29
CA ALA A 91 22.58 0.32 -7.44
C ALA A 91 22.77 -1.19 -7.26
N ALA A 92 21.69 -1.96 -7.11
CA ALA A 92 21.77 -3.42 -6.95
C ALA A 92 22.28 -4.14 -8.20
N LEU A 93 21.99 -3.62 -9.39
CA LEU A 93 22.39 -4.20 -10.67
C LEU A 93 23.76 -3.68 -11.16
N LYS A 94 24.28 -2.60 -10.57
CA LYS A 94 25.52 -1.96 -10.98
C LYS A 94 26.71 -2.92 -10.91
N GLY A 95 27.48 -2.97 -11.99
CA GLY A 95 28.67 -3.82 -12.13
C GLY A 95 28.38 -5.31 -12.36
N SER A 96 27.11 -5.69 -12.54
CA SER A 96 26.68 -7.01 -13.00
C SER A 96 26.49 -7.04 -14.53
N GLU A 97 26.23 -8.21 -15.10
CA GLU A 97 25.81 -8.35 -16.50
C GLU A 97 24.47 -7.66 -16.81
N PHE A 98 23.72 -7.25 -15.78
CA PHE A 98 22.43 -6.58 -15.86
C PHE A 98 22.54 -5.07 -15.56
N ASP A 99 23.76 -4.51 -15.58
CA ASP A 99 23.97 -3.08 -15.32
C ASP A 99 23.16 -2.24 -16.31
N THR A 100 22.33 -1.35 -15.77
CA THR A 100 21.43 -0.53 -16.58
C THR A 100 22.12 0.62 -17.30
N GLY A 101 23.33 0.99 -16.87
CA GLY A 101 24.04 2.16 -17.36
C GLY A 101 23.40 3.52 -16.98
N LEU A 102 22.37 3.53 -16.12
CA LEU A 102 21.72 4.76 -15.67
C LEU A 102 22.62 5.51 -14.67
N ASP A 103 22.58 6.86 -14.77
CA ASP A 103 23.32 7.74 -13.88
C ASP A 103 22.64 7.79 -12.50
N LEU A 104 23.25 7.14 -11.52
CA LEU A 104 22.72 7.07 -10.16
C LEU A 104 22.73 8.42 -9.43
N GLU A 105 23.69 9.30 -9.71
CA GLU A 105 23.78 10.62 -9.09
C GLU A 105 22.62 11.50 -9.59
N LEU A 106 22.37 11.51 -10.89
CA LEU A 106 21.22 12.20 -11.47
C LEU A 106 19.89 11.67 -10.94
N LEU A 107 19.74 10.34 -10.79
CA LEU A 107 18.53 9.74 -10.19
C LEU A 107 18.33 10.20 -8.75
N GLN A 108 19.40 10.32 -7.96
CA GLN A 108 19.34 10.84 -6.59
C GLN A 108 18.91 12.32 -6.57
N GLU A 109 19.41 13.16 -7.47
CA GLU A 109 18.96 14.56 -7.59
C GLU A 109 17.47 14.65 -7.90
N ILE A 110 16.98 13.83 -8.84
CA ILE A 110 15.56 13.73 -9.17
C ILE A 110 14.76 13.28 -7.93
N GLY A 111 15.24 12.29 -7.22
CA GLY A 111 14.62 11.78 -5.99
C GLY A 111 14.49 12.86 -4.91
N LEU A 112 15.53 13.66 -4.70
CA LEU A 112 15.54 14.77 -3.75
C LEU A 112 14.53 15.86 -4.13
N TYR A 113 14.45 16.22 -5.43
CA TYR A 113 13.45 17.17 -5.91
C TYR A 113 12.04 16.70 -5.61
N PHE A 114 11.71 15.48 -5.99
CA PHE A 114 10.38 14.90 -5.75
C PHE A 114 10.07 14.62 -4.29
N TYR A 115 11.08 14.41 -3.45
CA TYR A 115 10.87 14.32 -2.00
C TYR A 115 10.29 15.62 -1.42
N ALA A 116 10.77 16.77 -1.90
CA ALA A 116 10.21 18.07 -1.53
C ALA A 116 8.80 18.29 -2.08
N VAL A 117 8.52 17.82 -3.30
CA VAL A 117 7.20 17.87 -3.92
C VAL A 117 6.22 16.99 -3.11
N ARG A 118 6.57 15.73 -2.82
CA ARG A 118 5.73 14.80 -2.06
C ARG A 118 5.26 15.40 -0.72
N LYS A 119 6.14 16.08 0.00
CA LYS A 119 5.79 16.74 1.25
C LYS A 119 4.65 17.76 1.12
N LYS A 120 4.54 18.44 -0.02
CA LYS A 120 3.45 19.39 -0.29
C LYS A 120 2.10 18.68 -0.44
N TYR A 121 2.10 17.43 -0.87
CA TYR A 121 0.90 16.61 -1.12
C TYR A 121 0.56 15.64 0.01
N HIS A 122 1.16 15.83 1.20
CA HIS A 122 0.98 14.95 2.36
C HIS A 122 -0.50 14.68 2.72
N GLN A 123 -1.39 15.65 2.46
CA GLN A 123 -2.83 15.52 2.74
C GLN A 123 -3.51 14.41 1.93
N PHE A 124 -2.92 14.00 0.81
CA PHE A 124 -3.42 12.93 -0.05
C PHE A 124 -2.77 11.59 0.22
N GLU A 125 -1.81 11.51 1.16
CA GLU A 125 -1.15 10.26 1.48
C GLU A 125 -2.05 9.37 2.33
N SER A 126 -2.01 8.06 2.04
CA SER A 126 -2.64 7.04 2.86
C SER A 126 -1.82 6.82 4.15
N GLU A 127 -2.49 6.46 5.24
CA GLU A 127 -1.84 6.00 6.47
C GLU A 127 -1.10 4.65 6.29
N PHE A 128 -1.38 3.93 5.19
CA PHE A 128 -0.81 2.61 4.88
C PHE A 128 0.36 2.73 3.89
N THR A 129 1.41 3.44 4.28
CA THR A 129 2.61 3.67 3.45
C THR A 129 3.72 2.65 3.70
N ALA A 130 3.63 1.88 4.80
CA ALA A 130 4.62 0.89 5.17
C ALA A 130 4.32 -0.50 4.55
N VAL A 131 5.31 -1.40 4.65
CA VAL A 131 5.15 -2.80 4.27
C VAL A 131 4.09 -3.47 5.15
N ASP A 132 3.19 -4.22 4.52
CA ASP A 132 2.16 -5.03 5.18
C ASP A 132 2.23 -6.49 4.71
N THR A 133 2.88 -7.34 5.50
CA THR A 133 3.03 -8.76 5.15
C THR A 133 1.72 -9.56 5.24
N ARG A 134 0.65 -9.00 5.82
CA ARG A 134 -0.68 -9.65 5.88
C ARG A 134 -1.25 -9.90 4.49
N VAL A 135 -0.80 -9.14 3.48
CA VAL A 135 -1.22 -9.34 2.09
C VAL A 135 -0.88 -10.75 1.58
N GLN A 136 0.19 -11.37 2.08
CA GLN A 136 0.57 -12.75 1.72
C GLN A 136 -0.45 -13.79 2.22
N VAL A 137 -1.28 -13.44 3.20
CA VAL A 137 -2.31 -14.30 3.78
C VAL A 137 -3.70 -13.95 3.22
N ASN A 138 -4.09 -12.68 3.29
CA ASN A 138 -5.43 -12.23 2.90
C ASN A 138 -5.55 -11.93 1.40
N GLN A 139 -4.43 -11.78 0.68
CA GLN A 139 -4.35 -11.51 -0.76
C GLN A 139 -5.01 -10.19 -1.19
N VAL A 140 -5.17 -9.23 -0.27
CA VAL A 140 -5.84 -7.95 -0.53
C VAL A 140 -4.79 -6.89 -0.86
N PRO A 141 -4.86 -6.25 -2.05
CA PRO A 141 -3.94 -5.18 -2.42
C PRO A 141 -3.96 -4.00 -1.45
N GLY A 142 -2.78 -3.41 -1.18
CA GLY A 142 -2.64 -2.30 -0.23
C GLY A 142 -3.50 -1.08 -0.57
N GLY A 143 -3.61 -0.71 -1.84
CA GLY A 143 -4.51 0.36 -2.29
C GLY A 143 -5.99 0.08 -2.00
N MET A 144 -6.40 -1.19 -2.07
CA MET A 144 -7.75 -1.61 -1.70
C MET A 144 -7.99 -1.49 -0.20
N ILE A 145 -7.00 -1.85 0.63
CA ILE A 145 -7.05 -1.69 2.09
C ILE A 145 -7.26 -0.22 2.46
N SER A 146 -6.52 0.69 1.84
CA SER A 146 -6.64 2.13 2.06
C SER A 146 -8.04 2.65 1.72
N ASN A 147 -8.59 2.25 0.57
CA ASN A 147 -9.94 2.64 0.16
C ASN A 147 -11.01 2.11 1.11
N LEU A 148 -10.91 0.85 1.52
CA LEU A 148 -11.85 0.24 2.47
C LEU A 148 -11.76 0.90 3.85
N ALA A 149 -10.57 1.25 4.32
CA ALA A 149 -10.38 1.96 5.58
C ALA A 149 -11.06 3.33 5.56
N ASN A 150 -10.93 4.09 4.46
CA ASN A 150 -11.60 5.37 4.30
C ASN A 150 -13.13 5.21 4.30
N GLN A 151 -13.67 4.25 3.53
CA GLN A 151 -15.11 3.97 3.50
C GLN A 151 -15.64 3.58 4.88
N LEU A 152 -14.92 2.72 5.62
CA LEU A 152 -15.31 2.33 6.98
C LEU A 152 -15.22 3.49 7.96
N LYS A 153 -14.23 4.38 7.80
CA LYS A 153 -14.07 5.58 8.63
C LYS A 153 -15.24 6.54 8.43
N GLU A 154 -15.68 6.78 7.21
CA GLU A 154 -16.86 7.60 6.87
C GLU A 154 -18.15 7.05 7.49
N GLN A 155 -18.25 5.73 7.63
CA GLN A 155 -19.40 5.06 8.26
C GLN A 155 -19.22 4.85 9.78
N GLY A 156 -18.15 5.34 10.39
CA GLY A 156 -17.85 5.12 11.81
C GLY A 156 -17.58 3.66 12.20
N ALA A 157 -17.24 2.81 11.22
CA ALA A 157 -17.13 1.36 11.37
C ALA A 157 -15.68 0.84 11.14
N LEU A 158 -14.66 1.67 11.35
CA LEU A 158 -13.25 1.30 11.11
C LEU A 158 -12.81 0.07 11.94
N ASN A 159 -13.41 -0.14 13.12
CA ASN A 159 -13.19 -1.32 13.96
C ASN A 159 -13.58 -2.64 13.30
N ARG A 160 -14.42 -2.61 12.25
CA ARG A 160 -14.85 -3.79 11.50
C ARG A 160 -13.94 -4.15 10.32
N MET A 161 -12.81 -3.48 10.16
CA MET A 161 -11.87 -3.72 9.06
C MET A 161 -11.43 -5.18 8.92
N ASN A 162 -11.16 -5.85 10.04
CA ASN A 162 -10.75 -7.27 10.01
C ASN A 162 -11.88 -8.19 9.52
N GLU A 163 -13.14 -7.87 9.80
CA GLU A 163 -14.30 -8.63 9.30
C GLU A 163 -14.40 -8.47 7.77
N VAL A 164 -14.21 -7.25 7.25
CA VAL A 164 -14.22 -7.00 5.81
C VAL A 164 -13.08 -7.73 5.11
N LEU A 165 -11.87 -7.69 5.66
CA LEU A 165 -10.72 -8.43 5.12
C LEU A 165 -10.94 -9.94 5.11
N ALA A 166 -11.63 -10.50 6.09
CA ALA A 166 -11.98 -11.92 6.14
C ALA A 166 -13.11 -12.29 5.17
N GLU A 167 -13.99 -11.34 4.82
CA GLU A 167 -15.10 -11.56 3.88
C GLU A 167 -14.64 -11.47 2.40
N ILE A 168 -13.59 -10.73 2.08
CA ILE A 168 -13.08 -10.56 0.71
C ILE A 168 -12.77 -11.89 0.02
N PRO A 169 -12.02 -12.84 0.60
CA PRO A 169 -11.76 -14.14 -0.04
C PRO A 169 -13.04 -14.91 -0.34
N ARG A 170 -14.05 -14.83 0.52
CA ARG A 170 -15.34 -15.52 0.36
C ARG A 170 -16.15 -14.91 -0.78
N VAL A 171 -16.22 -13.59 -0.87
CA VAL A 171 -16.87 -12.89 -2.00
C VAL A 171 -16.13 -13.20 -3.30
N ARG A 172 -14.78 -13.21 -3.27
CA ARG A 172 -13.97 -13.58 -4.43
C ARG A 172 -14.26 -14.98 -4.94
N GLU A 173 -14.38 -15.95 -4.03
CA GLU A 173 -14.76 -17.32 -4.37
C GLU A 173 -16.13 -17.38 -5.00
N ASP A 174 -17.16 -16.76 -4.41
CA ASP A 174 -18.53 -16.72 -4.94
C ASP A 174 -18.59 -16.10 -6.36
N LEU A 175 -17.71 -15.14 -6.66
CA LEU A 175 -17.62 -14.52 -7.98
C LEU A 175 -16.74 -15.29 -8.99
N GLY A 176 -16.27 -16.49 -8.65
CA GLY A 176 -15.45 -17.32 -9.54
C GLY A 176 -14.01 -16.83 -9.65
N PHE A 177 -13.43 -16.38 -8.54
CA PHE A 177 -12.02 -15.99 -8.38
C PHE A 177 -11.53 -14.88 -9.32
N PRO A 178 -12.24 -13.74 -9.46
CA PRO A 178 -11.71 -12.63 -10.24
C PRO A 178 -10.33 -12.20 -9.73
N PRO A 179 -9.44 -11.74 -10.62
CA PRO A 179 -8.18 -11.15 -10.18
C PRO A 179 -8.46 -9.89 -9.35
N LEU A 180 -7.72 -9.70 -8.24
CA LEU A 180 -7.88 -8.51 -7.40
C LEU A 180 -7.09 -7.34 -7.99
N VAL A 181 -7.46 -6.92 -9.18
CA VAL A 181 -6.98 -5.71 -9.88
C VAL A 181 -8.17 -4.81 -10.21
N THR A 182 -7.93 -3.54 -10.50
CA THR A 182 -8.98 -2.61 -10.92
C THR A 182 -9.60 -3.06 -12.25
N PRO A 183 -10.94 -3.13 -12.38
CA PRO A 183 -11.97 -2.72 -11.41
C PRO A 183 -12.43 -3.86 -10.48
N THR A 184 -12.09 -5.11 -10.72
CA THR A 184 -12.62 -6.28 -10.00
C THR A 184 -12.26 -6.30 -8.51
N SER A 185 -11.10 -5.74 -8.13
CA SER A 185 -10.75 -5.56 -6.72
C SER A 185 -11.75 -4.66 -5.98
N GLN A 186 -12.19 -3.58 -6.62
CA GLN A 186 -13.20 -2.69 -6.06
C GLN A 186 -14.56 -3.37 -5.94
N ILE A 187 -14.97 -4.12 -6.98
CA ILE A 187 -16.23 -4.87 -6.99
C ILE A 187 -16.29 -5.84 -5.82
N VAL A 188 -15.24 -6.64 -5.64
CA VAL A 188 -15.12 -7.60 -4.53
C VAL A 188 -15.09 -6.89 -3.17
N GLY A 189 -14.28 -5.85 -3.04
CA GLY A 189 -14.12 -5.11 -1.79
C GLY A 189 -15.38 -4.39 -1.35
N THR A 190 -16.05 -3.70 -2.27
CA THR A 190 -17.30 -2.99 -1.97
C THR A 190 -18.43 -3.98 -1.59
N GLN A 191 -18.51 -5.12 -2.26
CA GLN A 191 -19.48 -6.14 -1.87
C GLN A 191 -19.19 -6.73 -0.49
N ALA A 192 -17.92 -7.03 -0.19
CA ALA A 192 -17.52 -7.50 1.13
C ALA A 192 -17.84 -6.48 2.23
N PHE A 193 -17.60 -5.20 1.96
CA PHE A 193 -17.97 -4.09 2.84
C PHE A 193 -19.48 -4.08 3.13
N PHE A 194 -20.33 -4.15 2.12
CA PHE A 194 -21.79 -4.18 2.32
C PHE A 194 -22.27 -5.43 3.05
N ASN A 195 -21.70 -6.60 2.76
CA ASN A 195 -22.03 -7.84 3.47
C ASN A 195 -21.78 -7.70 4.99
N VAL A 196 -20.64 -7.11 5.34
CA VAL A 196 -20.27 -6.90 6.76
C VAL A 196 -21.17 -5.86 7.40
N LEU A 197 -21.40 -4.69 6.77
CA LEU A 197 -22.23 -3.64 7.36
C LEU A 197 -23.68 -4.08 7.54
N ALA A 198 -24.23 -4.83 6.58
CA ALA A 198 -25.61 -5.33 6.67
C ALA A 198 -25.76 -6.48 7.70
N GLY A 199 -24.66 -7.09 8.14
CA GLY A 199 -24.67 -8.28 9.01
C GLY A 199 -25.21 -9.54 8.33
N GLU A 200 -25.49 -9.48 7.03
CA GLU A 200 -26.02 -10.57 6.21
C GLU A 200 -25.41 -10.49 4.81
N ARG A 201 -24.87 -11.63 4.33
CA ARG A 201 -24.23 -11.71 3.03
C ARG A 201 -25.25 -11.51 1.91
N TYR A 202 -24.90 -10.65 0.96
CA TYR A 202 -25.70 -10.35 -0.24
C TYR A 202 -27.13 -9.86 0.02
N LYS A 203 -27.39 -9.33 1.21
CA LYS A 203 -28.64 -8.59 1.49
C LYS A 203 -28.78 -7.40 0.54
N THR A 204 -27.65 -6.74 0.25
CA THR A 204 -27.52 -5.72 -0.78
C THR A 204 -26.49 -6.19 -1.78
N ILE A 205 -26.87 -6.31 -3.05
CA ILE A 205 -25.97 -6.64 -4.16
C ILE A 205 -25.75 -5.40 -4.99
N THR A 206 -24.48 -4.99 -5.17
CA THR A 206 -24.13 -3.79 -5.94
C THR A 206 -24.41 -3.98 -7.41
N ASN A 207 -24.61 -2.88 -8.15
CA ASN A 207 -24.84 -2.93 -9.59
C ASN A 207 -23.64 -3.50 -10.34
N GLU A 208 -22.44 -3.23 -9.87
CA GLU A 208 -21.20 -3.75 -10.43
C GLU A 208 -21.11 -5.27 -10.28
N VAL A 209 -21.55 -5.83 -9.13
CA VAL A 209 -21.63 -7.28 -8.92
C VAL A 209 -22.68 -7.90 -9.85
N LYS A 210 -23.85 -7.26 -10.01
CA LYS A 210 -24.87 -7.73 -10.97
C LYS A 210 -24.32 -7.76 -12.39
N LEU A 211 -23.71 -6.66 -12.84
CA LEU A 211 -23.08 -6.58 -14.15
C LEU A 211 -21.96 -7.60 -14.35
N TYR A 212 -21.16 -7.84 -13.31
CA TYR A 212 -20.13 -8.87 -13.33
C TYR A 212 -20.74 -10.27 -13.51
N LEU A 213 -21.75 -10.60 -12.72
CA LEU A 213 -22.45 -11.90 -12.78
C LEU A 213 -23.23 -12.10 -14.07
N GLN A 214 -23.67 -11.00 -14.71
CA GLN A 214 -24.27 -11.00 -16.04
C GLN A 214 -23.25 -11.24 -17.16
N GLY A 215 -21.93 -11.12 -16.89
CA GLY A 215 -20.86 -11.29 -17.87
C GLY A 215 -20.36 -10.00 -18.51
N GLY A 216 -20.78 -8.82 -18.01
CA GLY A 216 -20.37 -7.51 -18.51
C GLY A 216 -18.88 -7.22 -18.38
N TYR A 217 -18.15 -7.97 -17.54
CA TYR A 217 -16.69 -7.93 -17.41
C TYR A 217 -15.98 -9.11 -18.09
N GLY A 218 -16.70 -9.88 -18.91
CA GLY A 218 -16.20 -11.08 -19.55
C GLY A 218 -16.37 -12.33 -18.70
N LYS A 219 -15.68 -13.41 -19.09
CA LYS A 219 -15.79 -14.72 -18.44
C LYS A 219 -15.00 -14.78 -17.14
N ALA A 220 -15.66 -15.21 -16.06
CA ALA A 220 -14.99 -15.46 -14.79
C ALA A 220 -13.90 -16.55 -14.90
N PRO A 221 -12.75 -16.42 -14.21
CA PRO A 221 -11.68 -17.42 -14.24
C PRO A 221 -12.07 -18.78 -13.68
N GLY A 222 -12.94 -18.80 -12.66
CA GLY A 222 -13.44 -20.01 -12.00
C GLY A 222 -14.95 -20.13 -12.04
N VAL A 223 -15.47 -21.09 -11.28
CA VAL A 223 -16.91 -21.35 -11.20
C VAL A 223 -17.57 -20.29 -10.32
N VAL A 224 -18.56 -19.62 -10.88
CA VAL A 224 -19.39 -18.64 -10.17
C VAL A 224 -20.44 -19.35 -9.34
N ASN A 225 -20.79 -18.81 -8.19
CA ASN A 225 -21.88 -19.28 -7.35
C ASN A 225 -23.23 -19.04 -8.07
N GLU A 226 -23.84 -20.09 -8.58
CA GLU A 226 -25.08 -20.03 -9.36
C GLU A 226 -26.29 -19.55 -8.55
N GLN A 227 -26.32 -19.82 -7.22
CA GLN A 227 -27.38 -19.29 -6.37
C GLN A 227 -27.29 -17.77 -6.27
N LEU A 228 -26.07 -17.25 -6.05
CA LEU A 228 -25.80 -15.81 -6.03
C LEU A 228 -26.15 -15.17 -7.39
N ARG A 229 -25.75 -15.80 -8.51
CA ARG A 229 -26.09 -15.30 -9.85
C ARG A 229 -27.59 -15.15 -10.03
N ARG A 230 -28.38 -16.18 -9.71
CA ARG A 230 -29.85 -16.13 -9.78
C ARG A 230 -30.44 -15.04 -8.89
N GLN A 231 -29.89 -14.87 -7.70
CA GLN A 231 -30.32 -13.80 -6.79
C GLN A 231 -30.01 -12.40 -7.34
N ALA A 232 -28.87 -12.24 -8.01
CA ALA A 232 -28.40 -10.95 -8.51
C ALA A 232 -29.07 -10.47 -9.78
N ILE A 233 -29.24 -11.37 -10.77
CA ILE A 233 -29.74 -11.03 -12.12
C ILE A 233 -31.06 -11.72 -12.48
N GLY A 234 -31.60 -12.58 -11.60
CA GLY A 234 -32.88 -13.26 -11.84
C GLY A 234 -32.86 -14.14 -13.08
N SER A 235 -33.75 -13.85 -14.01
CA SER A 235 -33.86 -14.55 -15.29
C SER A 235 -33.17 -13.83 -16.47
N GLU A 236 -32.36 -12.80 -16.19
CA GLU A 236 -31.65 -12.10 -17.25
C GLU A 236 -30.62 -13.03 -17.91
N GLU A 237 -30.47 -12.89 -19.23
CA GLU A 237 -29.52 -13.67 -20.01
C GLU A 237 -28.08 -13.26 -19.65
N VAL A 238 -27.23 -14.27 -19.56
CA VAL A 238 -25.79 -14.06 -19.36
C VAL A 238 -25.14 -13.71 -20.69
N ILE A 239 -24.34 -12.66 -20.71
CA ILE A 239 -23.54 -12.24 -21.86
C ILE A 239 -22.46 -13.30 -22.10
N ASP A 240 -22.48 -13.98 -23.22
CA ASP A 240 -21.52 -15.02 -23.63
C ASP A 240 -20.57 -14.57 -24.75
N VAL A 241 -20.80 -13.38 -25.28
CA VAL A 241 -19.95 -12.71 -26.26
C VAL A 241 -19.00 -11.73 -25.60
N ARG A 242 -18.03 -11.23 -26.37
CA ARG A 242 -17.14 -10.16 -25.86
C ARG A 242 -17.98 -8.90 -25.56
N PRO A 243 -18.02 -8.39 -24.31
CA PRO A 243 -18.89 -7.27 -23.96
C PRO A 243 -18.65 -6.01 -24.80
N ALA A 244 -17.40 -5.77 -25.22
CA ALA A 244 -17.06 -4.62 -26.05
C ALA A 244 -17.74 -4.64 -27.43
N ASP A 245 -18.14 -5.83 -27.95
CA ASP A 245 -18.81 -5.95 -29.23
C ASP A 245 -20.28 -5.51 -29.15
N LEU A 246 -20.84 -5.38 -27.95
CA LEU A 246 -22.17 -4.84 -27.69
C LEU A 246 -22.21 -3.31 -27.63
N LEU A 247 -21.04 -2.67 -27.49
CA LEU A 247 -20.93 -1.22 -27.43
C LEU A 247 -21.07 -0.59 -28.81
N LYS A 248 -21.87 0.46 -28.89
CA LYS A 248 -21.96 1.27 -30.12
C LYS A 248 -20.84 2.31 -30.11
N PRO A 249 -20.27 2.65 -31.27
CA PRO A 249 -19.31 3.77 -31.38
C PRO A 249 -19.94 5.06 -30.88
N GLU A 250 -19.34 5.70 -29.87
CA GLU A 250 -19.89 6.89 -29.22
C GLU A 250 -19.10 8.17 -29.49
N MET A 251 -17.89 8.10 -30.07
CA MET A 251 -17.01 9.25 -30.23
C MET A 251 -17.65 10.41 -30.99
N THR A 252 -18.44 10.15 -32.03
CA THR A 252 -19.14 11.20 -32.79
C THR A 252 -20.17 11.92 -31.91
N LYS A 253 -20.94 11.18 -31.10
CA LYS A 253 -21.90 11.74 -30.15
C LYS A 253 -21.16 12.57 -29.10
N LEU A 254 -20.11 12.05 -28.50
CA LEU A 254 -19.32 12.71 -27.44
C LEU A 254 -18.68 14.00 -27.94
N ARG A 255 -18.15 14.06 -29.18
CA ARG A 255 -17.67 15.31 -29.80
C ARG A 255 -18.77 16.35 -29.91
N ASN A 256 -19.97 15.93 -30.34
CA ASN A 256 -21.09 16.84 -30.43
C ASN A 256 -21.57 17.33 -29.04
N ASP A 257 -21.61 16.44 -28.06
CA ASP A 257 -22.08 16.73 -26.70
C ASP A 257 -21.13 17.70 -25.97
N ILE A 258 -19.82 17.58 -26.17
CA ILE A 258 -18.85 18.48 -25.56
C ILE A 258 -18.67 19.79 -26.35
N GLY A 259 -18.87 19.73 -27.67
CA GLY A 259 -18.89 20.89 -28.57
C GLY A 259 -17.61 21.73 -28.50
N ALA A 260 -17.78 23.04 -28.40
CA ALA A 260 -16.68 24.00 -28.42
C ALA A 260 -15.78 23.99 -27.18
N LEU A 261 -16.16 23.28 -26.11
CA LEU A 261 -15.30 23.11 -24.92
C LEU A 261 -14.06 22.25 -25.22
N ALA A 262 -14.16 21.33 -26.18
CA ALA A 262 -13.04 20.52 -26.63
C ALA A 262 -12.18 21.30 -27.63
N ARG A 263 -10.90 21.52 -27.30
CA ARG A 263 -9.89 22.17 -28.14
C ARG A 263 -9.07 21.17 -28.95
N CYS A 264 -9.07 19.91 -28.51
CA CYS A 264 -8.32 18.81 -29.13
C CYS A 264 -9.03 17.48 -28.88
N GLU A 265 -8.54 16.39 -29.48
CA GLU A 265 -9.12 15.06 -29.31
C GLU A 265 -8.99 14.54 -27.88
N GLU A 266 -7.92 14.90 -27.19
CA GLU A 266 -7.69 14.54 -25.77
C GLU A 266 -8.78 15.10 -24.86
N ASP A 267 -9.32 16.27 -25.16
CA ASP A 267 -10.45 16.83 -24.41
C ASP A 267 -11.72 15.99 -24.58
N VAL A 268 -11.97 15.50 -25.80
CA VAL A 268 -13.10 14.60 -26.08
C VAL A 268 -12.92 13.28 -25.33
N LEU A 269 -11.69 12.73 -25.32
CA LEU A 269 -11.35 11.52 -24.58
C LEU A 269 -11.47 11.72 -23.07
N THR A 270 -11.04 12.88 -22.55
CA THR A 270 -11.21 13.25 -21.14
C THR A 270 -12.69 13.26 -20.75
N PHE A 271 -13.52 13.88 -21.59
CA PHE A 271 -14.97 13.87 -21.41
C PHE A 271 -15.57 12.47 -21.52
N ALA A 272 -15.10 11.67 -22.46
CA ALA A 272 -15.56 10.28 -22.64
C ALA A 272 -15.29 9.41 -21.42
N MET A 273 -14.10 9.55 -20.84
CA MET A 273 -13.66 8.77 -19.68
C MET A 273 -14.23 9.29 -18.34
N PHE A 274 -14.44 10.60 -18.23
CA PHE A 274 -14.87 11.28 -17.00
C PHE A 274 -15.98 12.31 -17.31
N PRO A 275 -17.20 11.89 -17.65
CA PRO A 275 -18.22 12.80 -18.20
C PRO A 275 -18.49 14.04 -17.34
N ASP A 276 -18.75 13.86 -16.05
CA ASP A 276 -19.09 14.97 -15.13
C ASP A 276 -17.87 15.77 -14.75
N ILE A 277 -16.80 15.11 -14.29
CA ILE A 277 -15.56 15.76 -13.82
C ILE A 277 -14.82 16.39 -15.01
N GLY A 278 -14.75 15.69 -16.14
CA GLY A 278 -14.09 16.16 -17.35
C GLY A 278 -14.81 17.39 -17.92
N ARG A 279 -16.13 17.38 -18.01
CA ARG A 279 -16.93 18.54 -18.45
C ARG A 279 -16.66 19.73 -17.55
N LYS A 280 -16.77 19.58 -16.23
CA LYS A 280 -16.50 20.64 -15.27
C LYS A 280 -15.10 21.22 -15.43
N PHE A 281 -14.09 20.37 -15.57
CA PHE A 281 -12.71 20.80 -15.80
C PHE A 281 -12.58 21.63 -17.07
N LEU A 282 -13.20 21.19 -18.18
CA LEU A 282 -13.15 21.91 -19.46
C LEU A 282 -13.88 23.26 -19.40
N GLU A 283 -15.01 23.33 -18.69
CA GLU A 283 -15.76 24.56 -18.46
C GLU A 283 -14.95 25.56 -17.60
N GLU A 284 -14.34 25.11 -16.50
CA GLU A 284 -13.50 25.94 -15.64
C GLU A 284 -12.25 26.43 -16.37
N ARG A 285 -11.65 25.58 -17.21
CA ARG A 285 -10.52 25.94 -18.06
C ARG A 285 -10.91 27.01 -19.08
N GLU A 286 -12.07 26.89 -19.72
CA GLU A 286 -12.56 27.88 -20.70
C GLU A 286 -12.90 29.22 -20.04
N ALA A 287 -13.50 29.17 -18.86
CA ALA A 287 -13.83 30.34 -18.06
C ALA A 287 -12.61 31.02 -17.41
N GLY A 288 -11.43 30.36 -17.45
CA GLY A 288 -10.23 30.88 -16.77
C GLY A 288 -10.31 30.84 -15.23
N THR A 289 -11.22 30.03 -14.69
CA THR A 289 -11.46 29.87 -13.25
C THR A 289 -10.78 28.63 -12.66
N LEU A 290 -10.12 27.83 -13.49
CA LEU A 290 -9.39 26.66 -13.05
C LEU A 290 -8.27 27.06 -12.08
N THR A 291 -8.35 26.57 -10.87
CA THR A 291 -7.33 26.81 -9.83
C THR A 291 -6.66 25.49 -9.45
N PRO A 292 -5.34 25.52 -9.14
CA PRO A 292 -4.68 24.37 -8.54
C PRO A 292 -5.36 23.93 -7.24
N GLU A 293 -5.18 22.67 -6.85
CA GLU A 293 -5.66 22.15 -5.59
C GLU A 293 -5.15 22.96 -4.40
N ALA A 294 -6.01 23.24 -3.45
CA ALA A 294 -5.62 23.87 -2.20
C ALA A 294 -4.77 22.86 -1.38
N LEU A 295 -3.49 23.16 -1.21
CA LEU A 295 -2.59 22.34 -0.41
C LEU A 295 -2.57 22.82 1.05
N LEU A 296 -2.63 21.86 1.99
CA LEU A 296 -2.46 22.16 3.39
C LEU A 296 -0.99 22.52 3.69
N PRO A 297 -0.72 23.41 4.67
CA PRO A 297 0.64 23.68 5.11
C PRO A 297 1.37 22.39 5.49
N ILE A 298 2.64 22.30 5.10
CA ILE A 298 3.48 21.15 5.49
C ILE A 298 3.58 21.14 7.01
N PRO A 299 3.25 20.03 7.70
CA PRO A 299 3.41 19.93 9.15
C PRO A 299 4.86 20.23 9.54
N GLU A 300 5.07 21.16 10.46
CA GLU A 300 6.40 21.43 10.99
C GLU A 300 6.95 20.17 11.66
N ALA A 301 8.20 19.83 11.35
CA ALA A 301 8.89 18.71 11.99
C ALA A 301 9.09 19.06 13.47
N GLY A 302 8.24 18.55 14.32
CA GLY A 302 8.23 18.88 15.77
C GLY A 302 6.85 19.04 16.37
N ALA A 303 5.81 19.31 15.56
CA ALA A 303 4.44 19.22 16.03
C ALA A 303 3.98 17.75 16.02
N VAL A 304 4.55 16.93 16.88
CA VAL A 304 3.81 15.76 17.37
C VAL A 304 2.60 16.35 18.05
N SER A 305 1.43 16.34 17.38
CA SER A 305 0.17 16.63 18.04
C SER A 305 0.07 15.64 19.18
N ALA A 306 0.36 16.13 20.38
CA ALA A 306 0.04 15.43 21.58
C ALA A 306 -1.46 15.10 21.47
N PRO A 307 -1.90 13.84 21.65
CA PRO A 307 -3.32 13.53 21.69
C PRO A 307 -3.94 14.48 22.73
N GLY A 308 -4.88 15.30 22.29
CA GLY A 308 -5.46 16.40 23.05
C GLY A 308 -5.83 15.97 24.46
N GLY A 309 -5.02 16.38 25.39
CA GLY A 309 -5.18 16.28 26.81
C GLY A 309 -4.38 17.42 27.39
N GLU A 310 -5.09 18.41 27.92
CA GLU A 310 -4.51 19.56 28.61
C GLU A 310 -3.47 19.09 29.63
N GLY A 311 -2.22 19.58 29.50
CA GLY A 311 -1.34 19.73 30.63
C GLY A 311 -0.39 18.59 31.02
N VAL A 312 -0.01 17.68 30.12
CA VAL A 312 1.10 16.78 30.44
C VAL A 312 2.43 17.45 30.01
N PRO A 313 3.28 17.84 30.96
CA PRO A 313 4.59 18.41 30.60
C PRO A 313 5.39 17.37 29.81
N THR A 314 5.95 17.82 28.70
CA THR A 314 6.81 16.99 27.85
C THR A 314 8.28 17.04 28.27
N GLU A 315 8.61 17.97 29.15
CA GLU A 315 9.95 18.20 29.68
C GLU A 315 9.87 18.47 31.19
N PHE A 316 10.75 17.86 31.96
CA PHE A 316 10.88 18.11 33.40
C PHE A 316 12.31 17.87 33.87
N VAL A 317 12.63 18.47 34.98
CA VAL A 317 13.92 18.32 35.67
C VAL A 317 13.70 17.50 36.93
N ILE A 318 14.52 16.46 37.10
CA ILE A 318 14.48 15.61 38.31
C ILE A 318 15.83 15.62 39.00
N ASP A 319 15.81 15.73 40.32
CA ASP A 319 17.01 15.59 41.13
C ASP A 319 17.04 14.21 41.79
N VAL A 320 18.12 13.49 41.57
CA VAL A 320 18.33 12.15 42.12
C VAL A 320 19.69 12.11 42.78
N HIS A 321 19.71 11.91 44.08
CA HIS A 321 20.94 11.86 44.87
C HIS A 321 21.86 13.09 44.74
N GLY A 322 21.26 14.28 44.53
CA GLY A 322 22.01 15.53 44.37
C GLY A 322 22.53 15.82 42.96
N GLU A 323 22.21 14.97 42.01
CA GLU A 323 22.44 15.21 40.56
C GLU A 323 21.13 15.60 39.88
N THR A 324 21.19 16.64 39.06
CA THR A 324 20.05 17.17 38.32
C THR A 324 20.02 16.62 36.90
N TYR A 325 18.90 16.00 36.49
CA TYR A 325 18.70 15.44 35.17
C TYR A 325 17.57 16.15 34.44
N ARG A 326 17.80 16.50 33.21
CA ARG A 326 16.75 16.94 32.28
C ARG A 326 16.14 15.71 31.60
N VAL A 327 14.81 15.57 31.67
CA VAL A 327 14.08 14.43 31.16
C VAL A 327 13.03 14.91 30.16
N ASP A 328 13.14 14.44 28.92
CA ASP A 328 12.19 14.71 27.85
C ASP A 328 11.34 13.46 27.57
N ILE A 329 10.01 13.60 27.51
CA ILE A 329 9.14 12.53 27.02
C ILE A 329 9.21 12.51 25.50
N THR A 330 9.87 11.51 24.94
CA THR A 330 10.06 11.37 23.49
C THR A 330 8.99 10.51 22.82
N GLY A 331 8.11 9.87 23.60
CA GLY A 331 6.98 9.10 23.08
C GLY A 331 6.13 8.48 24.19
N VAL A 332 4.89 8.16 23.84
CA VAL A 332 3.93 7.55 24.74
C VAL A 332 3.37 6.29 24.05
N GLY A 333 3.54 5.15 24.70
CA GLY A 333 3.01 3.87 24.19
C GLY A 333 1.52 3.69 24.46
N VAL A 334 0.94 2.68 23.81
CA VAL A 334 -0.48 2.30 24.01
C VAL A 334 -0.67 1.80 25.44
N LYS A 335 -1.83 2.17 26.03
CA LYS A 335 -2.21 1.68 27.37
C LYS A 335 -2.65 0.22 27.25
N ALA A 336 -1.93 -0.69 27.94
CA ALA A 336 -2.27 -2.10 28.01
C ALA A 336 -2.26 -2.53 29.50
N GLU A 337 -3.25 -3.30 29.92
CA GLU A 337 -3.39 -3.84 31.29
C GLU A 337 -3.27 -2.77 32.39
N GLY A 338 -3.83 -1.58 32.15
CA GLY A 338 -3.77 -0.48 33.12
C GLY A 338 -2.43 0.27 33.18
N LYS A 339 -1.42 -0.16 32.43
CA LYS A 339 -0.09 0.44 32.37
C LYS A 339 0.11 1.19 31.06
N ARG A 340 0.80 2.33 31.10
CA ARG A 340 1.21 3.08 29.91
C ARG A 340 2.73 3.20 29.91
N HIS A 341 3.34 2.92 28.77
CA HIS A 341 4.78 3.05 28.58
C HIS A 341 5.09 4.48 28.11
N PHE A 342 6.08 5.11 28.72
CA PHE A 342 6.65 6.38 28.28
C PHE A 342 8.08 6.13 27.81
N TYR A 343 8.44 6.75 26.70
CA TYR A 343 9.80 6.76 26.21
C TYR A 343 10.43 8.08 26.66
N LEU A 344 11.53 7.98 27.36
CA LEU A 344 12.18 9.14 27.94
C LEU A 344 13.59 9.28 27.36
N SER A 345 14.02 10.51 27.14
CA SER A 345 15.40 10.89 26.91
C SER A 345 15.91 11.56 28.18
N ILE A 346 17.04 11.11 28.71
CA ILE A 346 17.71 11.70 29.88
C ILE A 346 19.12 12.04 29.42
N ASP A 347 19.46 13.32 29.38
CA ASP A 347 20.77 13.82 28.94
C ASP A 347 21.33 13.07 27.71
N ALA A 348 20.58 13.04 26.63
CA ALA A 348 20.88 12.33 25.36
C ALA A 348 20.90 10.79 25.43
N CYS A 349 20.52 10.15 26.52
CA CYS A 349 20.38 8.69 26.63
C CYS A 349 18.91 8.29 26.64
N ARG A 350 18.45 7.45 25.68
CA ARG A 350 17.06 6.97 25.64
C ARG A 350 16.86 5.79 26.59
N LYS A 351 15.96 5.94 27.57
CA LYS A 351 15.55 4.86 28.49
C LYS A 351 14.04 4.67 28.46
N LYS A 352 13.58 3.44 28.66
CA LYS A 352 12.17 3.08 28.76
C LYS A 352 11.76 2.96 30.22
N TRP A 353 10.73 3.70 30.62
CA TRP A 353 10.16 3.64 31.96
C TRP A 353 8.75 3.06 31.92
N CYS A 354 8.41 2.23 32.92
CA CYS A 354 7.05 1.72 33.12
C CYS A 354 6.51 2.31 34.42
N SER A 355 5.38 3.04 34.35
CA SER A 355 4.68 3.51 35.54
C SER A 355 3.38 2.71 35.72
N SER A 356 3.16 2.25 36.95
CA SER A 356 1.96 1.50 37.36
C SER A 356 1.02 2.38 38.16
N HIS A 357 0.55 3.51 37.61
CA HIS A 357 -0.43 4.36 38.32
C HIS A 357 -1.75 4.42 37.61
N SER A 358 -2.81 4.11 38.37
CA SER A 358 -4.20 4.37 38.05
C SER A 358 -4.44 5.89 37.94
N THR A 359 -5.25 6.24 36.95
CA THR A 359 -5.72 7.59 36.66
C THR A 359 -6.15 8.37 37.89
N SER A 360 -5.35 9.33 38.32
CA SER A 360 -5.84 10.60 38.85
C SER A 360 -4.76 11.66 38.67
N SER A 361 -5.17 12.72 38.04
CA SER A 361 -4.47 13.93 37.76
C SER A 361 -3.62 14.43 38.93
N SER A 362 -2.33 14.49 38.72
CA SER A 362 -1.37 15.46 39.25
C SER A 362 0.02 14.82 39.36
N VAL A 363 0.87 15.13 38.39
CA VAL A 363 2.31 14.79 38.43
C VAL A 363 3.09 15.74 39.39
N ALA A 364 2.39 16.51 40.22
CA ALA A 364 2.98 17.47 41.16
C ALA A 364 3.12 16.93 42.58
N ALA A 365 3.30 15.63 42.78
CA ALA A 365 3.50 15.10 44.15
C ALA A 365 4.29 13.79 44.18
N VAL A 366 5.54 13.82 43.77
CA VAL A 366 6.50 12.78 44.15
C VAL A 366 7.81 13.39 44.57
N ALA A 367 7.72 14.40 45.43
CA ALA A 367 8.84 14.86 46.21
C ALA A 367 8.41 14.90 47.66
N SER A 368 8.22 13.76 48.27
CA SER A 368 8.37 13.47 49.71
C SER A 368 7.44 12.35 50.10
N ALA A 369 7.93 11.14 50.12
CA ALA A 369 7.55 10.14 51.10
C ALA A 369 8.27 8.81 50.79
N SER A 370 8.99 8.33 51.78
CA SER A 370 9.64 7.05 51.88
C SER A 370 8.81 5.90 51.27
N LYS A 371 9.24 5.34 50.15
CA LYS A 371 8.79 4.06 49.57
C LYS A 371 10.00 3.28 49.04
N PRO A 372 9.92 1.95 49.00
CA PRO A 372 11.05 1.07 48.80
C PRO A 372 11.74 1.28 47.46
N PRO A 373 13.01 0.89 47.32
CA PRO A 373 13.83 1.23 46.15
C PRO A 373 13.24 0.62 44.89
N ILE A 374 13.09 1.45 43.87
CA ILE A 374 12.77 1.04 42.53
C ILE A 374 13.94 0.20 42.02
N GLN A 375 13.74 -1.09 41.81
CA GLN A 375 14.72 -1.91 41.11
C GLN A 375 14.86 -1.42 39.68
N VAL A 376 15.93 -0.69 39.44
CA VAL A 376 16.38 -0.37 38.07
C VAL A 376 17.07 -1.63 37.55
N THR A 377 16.36 -2.45 36.79
CA THR A 377 17.04 -3.46 35.99
C THR A 377 17.63 -2.74 34.78
N SER A 378 18.87 -2.30 34.90
CA SER A 378 19.64 -1.93 33.72
C SER A 378 19.97 -3.21 32.95
N PRO A 379 19.71 -3.29 31.66
CA PRO A 379 20.37 -4.29 30.83
C PRO A 379 21.87 -3.97 30.87
N PRO A 380 22.74 -5.00 30.92
CA PRO A 380 24.18 -4.77 31.00
C PRO A 380 24.62 -3.94 29.79
N LEU A 381 25.31 -2.87 30.06
CA LEU A 381 26.09 -2.10 29.10
C LEU A 381 27.06 -3.06 28.38
N CYS A 382 27.08 -2.96 27.05
CA CYS A 382 27.92 -3.76 26.15
C CYS A 382 27.57 -5.26 26.08
N ARG A 383 26.53 -5.58 25.32
CA ARG A 383 26.62 -6.79 24.51
C ARG A 383 26.99 -6.37 23.10
N ALA A 384 28.23 -6.71 22.76
CA ALA A 384 28.70 -6.67 21.40
C ALA A 384 27.68 -7.30 20.46
N THR A 385 27.28 -6.58 19.43
CA THR A 385 26.53 -7.11 18.29
C THR A 385 27.31 -8.30 17.74
N SER A 386 26.87 -9.50 18.05
CA SER A 386 27.47 -10.71 17.47
C SER A 386 27.05 -10.77 16.00
N LEU A 387 27.99 -10.48 15.12
CA LEU A 387 27.86 -10.76 13.70
C LEU A 387 27.87 -12.28 13.51
N MET A 388 26.77 -12.82 13.00
CA MET A 388 26.69 -14.19 12.51
C MET A 388 27.11 -14.21 11.06
N TYR A 389 28.00 -15.11 10.66
CA TYR A 389 28.33 -15.33 9.28
C TYR A 389 28.04 -16.77 8.87
N TRP A 390 27.63 -16.93 7.63
CA TRP A 390 27.36 -18.23 7.01
C TRP A 390 28.65 -18.77 6.40
N SER A 391 29.09 -19.96 6.82
CA SER A 391 30.25 -20.60 6.22
C SER A 391 29.88 -21.37 4.95
N ARG A 392 30.81 -21.50 4.03
CA ARG A 392 30.65 -22.32 2.82
C ARG A 392 30.33 -23.82 3.08
N LYS A 393 30.34 -24.24 4.36
CA LYS A 393 29.97 -25.59 4.82
C LYS A 393 28.54 -25.70 5.36
N GLY A 394 27.69 -24.66 5.19
CA GLY A 394 26.27 -24.69 5.59
C GLY A 394 26.04 -24.59 7.09
N THR A 395 26.93 -24.00 7.86
CA THR A 395 26.79 -23.80 9.30
C THR A 395 26.93 -22.34 9.69
N TRP A 396 26.12 -21.89 10.67
CA TRP A 396 26.22 -20.56 11.28
C TRP A 396 27.27 -20.58 12.41
N SER A 397 28.20 -19.65 12.36
CA SER A 397 29.22 -19.48 13.38
C SER A 397 29.18 -18.07 13.97
N ARG A 398 29.42 -17.97 15.26
CA ARG A 398 29.42 -16.73 16.03
C ARG A 398 30.85 -16.21 16.14
N LEU A 399 31.12 -15.01 15.67
CA LEU A 399 32.37 -14.30 15.93
C LEU A 399 32.29 -13.61 17.31
N ALA A 400 33.03 -14.10 18.28
CA ALA A 400 33.30 -13.36 19.50
C ALA A 400 34.44 -12.38 19.18
N ARG A 401 34.22 -11.07 19.36
CA ARG A 401 35.32 -10.11 19.46
C ARG A 401 35.73 -10.00 20.93
N PRO A 402 36.99 -10.02 21.24
CA PRO A 402 37.47 -9.69 22.60
C PRO A 402 37.18 -8.20 22.89
N CYS A 403 36.95 -7.93 24.14
CA CYS A 403 36.81 -6.57 24.71
C CYS A 403 38.01 -5.70 24.42
#